data_9eb05f063c1fb148f8003004712fd634
#
_entry.id   9eb05f063c1fb148f8003004712fd634
#
_cell.length_a   1.000
_cell.length_b   1.000
_cell.length_c   1.000
_cell.angle_alpha   90.00
_cell.angle_beta   90.00
_cell.angle_gamma   90.00
#
_symmetry.space_group_name_H-M   'P 1'
#
loop_
_entity.id
_entity.type
_entity.pdbx_description
1 polymer ?
#
loop_
_entity_poly.entity_id
_entity_poly.type
_entity_poly.pdbx_seq_one_letter_code
_entity_poly.pdbx_strand_id
1 'polypeptide(L)'
;MTKGITRRHYLAASGAGVLAAGLGMRPALADAPVRQGYQTNMWGMPTYYLLHSGLLDKHGVKFEEFAVPSGNLTMQQMVARQVDMGTYAGPSFIIGYEKGGLIAIAKIENVGKTARVMGRKDLGMKTVADLKGKKVANQTGSSTGNIFVDQIAAKAGLHKGDYQEIRMNVNDMVAALVAKTVDAMVNVEPYNAIAEADGIGNTLEEFYSFDKLPVFMAATPEYVDKNPDTVVNYLKAWLDVEKDFKNEPKKVADTIYGFYTSKGYKMSKETFTAAIGRVEVGVGWPDDLEAYMTGQAEELMKANKLKAIPDWNKAFRKDFLKKAMA
;
A
#
# COMPACT_ATOMS: atom_id res chain seq x y z
N MET A 1 -53.83 24.33 31.47
CA MET A 1 -54.65 24.22 30.23
C MET A 1 -53.84 24.79 29.07
N THR A 2 -53.13 23.98 28.36
CA THR A 2 -52.26 24.39 27.24
C THR A 2 -52.91 23.86 25.94
N LYS A 3 -53.35 24.78 25.10
CA LYS A 3 -53.98 24.46 23.81
C LYS A 3 -52.87 24.14 22.79
N GLY A 4 -53.00 22.97 22.18
CA GLY A 4 -52.10 22.51 21.12
C GLY A 4 -52.32 23.29 19.80
N ILE A 5 -51.23 23.53 19.09
CA ILE A 5 -51.18 24.13 17.75
C ILE A 5 -51.19 23.00 16.72
N THR A 6 -52.26 23.00 15.87
CA THR A 6 -52.51 22.02 14.84
C THR A 6 -51.75 22.32 13.55
N ARG A 7 -51.34 21.25 12.82
CA ARG A 7 -50.53 21.18 11.58
C ARG A 7 -51.20 21.72 10.29
N ARG A 8 -51.91 22.87 10.33
CA ARG A 8 -52.73 23.30 9.17
C ARG A 8 -52.54 24.73 8.69
N HIS A 9 -51.35 25.35 8.82
CA HIS A 9 -51.10 26.68 8.25
C HIS A 9 -49.71 26.79 7.59
N TYR A 10 -49.47 26.00 6.57
CA TYR A 10 -48.35 26.23 5.64
C TYR A 10 -48.76 25.84 4.22
N LEU A 11 -49.69 26.58 3.64
CA LEU A 11 -49.96 26.60 2.20
C LEU A 11 -50.69 27.91 1.88
N ALA A 12 -49.95 28.93 1.50
CA ALA A 12 -50.34 29.99 0.55
C ALA A 12 -49.32 31.14 0.57
N ALA A 13 -48.36 31.10 -0.33
CA ALA A 13 -47.79 32.30 -0.95
C ALA A 13 -47.23 31.89 -2.32
N SER A 14 -48.12 32.05 -3.30
CA SER A 14 -47.83 31.86 -4.72
C SER A 14 -47.23 33.14 -5.31
N GLY A 15 -46.17 32.96 -6.15
CA GLY A 15 -46.09 33.68 -7.41
C GLY A 15 -45.41 35.03 -7.43
N ALA A 16 -44.20 35.07 -7.95
CA ALA A 16 -43.80 36.06 -8.96
C ALA A 16 -42.49 35.55 -9.62
N GLY A 17 -42.58 35.18 -10.89
CA GLY A 17 -41.45 34.78 -11.69
C GLY A 17 -40.54 35.95 -12.00
N VAL A 18 -39.23 35.67 -11.93
CA VAL A 18 -38.20 36.42 -12.65
C VAL A 18 -37.37 35.40 -13.42
N LEU A 19 -37.58 35.36 -14.72
CA LEU A 19 -36.72 34.73 -15.70
C LEU A 19 -35.43 35.57 -15.75
N ALA A 20 -34.41 35.17 -15.00
CA ALA A 20 -33.05 35.59 -15.23
C ALA A 20 -32.35 34.44 -15.96
N ALA A 21 -32.17 34.62 -17.27
CA ALA A 21 -31.23 33.83 -18.07
C ALA A 21 -29.79 34.15 -17.57
N GLY A 22 -29.35 33.47 -16.54
CA GLY A 22 -28.01 33.50 -16.02
C GLY A 22 -27.25 32.26 -16.52
N LEU A 23 -26.23 32.49 -17.30
CA LEU A 23 -25.22 31.56 -17.72
C LEU A 23 -24.93 30.50 -16.63
N GLY A 24 -25.17 29.25 -17.00
CA GLY A 24 -25.07 28.12 -16.10
C GLY A 24 -23.65 27.91 -15.54
N MET A 25 -23.33 28.61 -14.47
CA MET A 25 -22.37 28.11 -13.51
C MET A 25 -23.06 26.95 -12.77
N ARG A 26 -22.82 25.71 -13.24
CA ARG A 26 -23.01 24.55 -12.40
C ARG A 26 -22.21 24.83 -11.13
N PRO A 27 -22.79 24.76 -9.92
CA PRO A 27 -21.99 24.71 -8.72
C PRO A 27 -21.07 23.52 -8.92
N ALA A 28 -19.76 23.75 -8.90
CA ALA A 28 -18.79 22.68 -8.80
C ALA A 28 -19.23 21.90 -7.56
N LEU A 29 -19.78 20.71 -7.75
CA LEU A 29 -19.94 19.75 -6.68
C LEU A 29 -18.53 19.63 -6.13
N ALA A 30 -18.30 20.07 -4.89
CA ALA A 30 -17.02 19.90 -4.25
C ALA A 30 -16.69 18.43 -4.34
N ASP A 31 -15.62 18.09 -5.09
CA ASP A 31 -15.24 16.71 -5.30
C ASP A 31 -15.12 16.03 -3.93
N ALA A 32 -15.77 14.87 -3.80
CA ALA A 32 -15.70 14.10 -2.58
C ALA A 32 -14.25 13.76 -2.28
N PRO A 33 -13.79 13.85 -1.01
CA PRO A 33 -12.42 13.56 -0.67
C PRO A 33 -12.06 12.13 -1.09
N VAL A 34 -10.82 11.94 -1.56
CA VAL A 34 -10.27 10.62 -1.84
C VAL A 34 -10.13 9.87 -0.53
N ARG A 35 -10.83 8.75 -0.35
CA ARG A 35 -10.60 7.84 0.77
C ARG A 35 -9.38 6.99 0.44
N GLN A 36 -8.21 7.37 1.00
CA GLN A 36 -6.91 6.77 0.70
C GLN A 36 -6.51 5.75 1.75
N GLY A 37 -6.37 4.48 1.34
CA GLY A 37 -5.78 3.40 2.14
C GLY A 37 -4.28 3.29 1.93
N TYR A 38 -3.51 3.09 3.01
CA TYR A 38 -2.07 2.86 2.93
C TYR A 38 -1.54 2.05 4.12
N GLN A 39 -0.30 1.53 3.99
CA GLN A 39 0.35 0.74 5.04
C GLN A 39 1.11 1.63 6.02
N THR A 40 1.13 1.24 7.30
CA THR A 40 1.91 1.92 8.35
C THR A 40 3.39 1.53 8.40
N ASN A 41 3.83 0.59 7.56
CA ASN A 41 5.24 0.25 7.35
C ASN A 41 5.87 1.11 6.24
N MET A 42 7.16 0.88 5.90
CA MET A 42 7.87 1.70 4.91
C MET A 42 7.23 1.73 3.53
N TRP A 43 6.46 0.73 3.14
CA TRP A 43 5.77 0.69 1.85
C TRP A 43 4.62 1.71 1.72
N GLY A 44 4.05 2.15 2.83
CA GLY A 44 3.02 3.19 2.83
C GLY A 44 3.58 4.60 3.04
N MET A 45 4.88 4.73 3.28
CA MET A 45 5.46 6.01 3.65
C MET A 45 5.54 7.02 2.50
N PRO A 46 5.76 6.64 1.24
CA PRO A 46 5.57 7.58 0.14
C PRO A 46 4.14 8.11 0.05
N THR A 47 3.13 7.26 0.30
CA THR A 47 1.73 7.70 0.38
C THR A 47 1.50 8.63 1.58
N TYR A 48 2.04 8.30 2.75
CA TYR A 48 1.97 9.19 3.91
C TYR A 48 2.60 10.56 3.61
N TYR A 49 3.76 10.57 2.94
CA TYR A 49 4.40 11.81 2.50
C TYR A 49 3.50 12.62 1.55
N LEU A 50 2.91 11.97 0.55
CA LEU A 50 1.94 12.60 -0.35
C LEU A 50 0.81 13.30 0.42
N LEU A 51 0.22 12.62 1.41
CA LEU A 51 -0.92 13.11 2.17
C LEU A 51 -0.55 14.31 3.07
N HIS A 52 0.68 14.33 3.65
CA HIS A 52 1.06 15.27 4.70
C HIS A 52 2.11 16.32 4.30
N SER A 53 2.59 16.32 3.04
CA SER A 53 3.56 17.30 2.53
C SER A 53 2.93 18.58 1.94
N GLY A 54 1.59 18.65 1.86
CA GLY A 54 0.87 19.73 1.17
C GLY A 54 0.80 19.56 -0.36
N LEU A 55 1.32 18.46 -0.91
CA LEU A 55 1.30 18.21 -2.36
C LEU A 55 -0.11 17.99 -2.90
N LEU A 56 -1.00 17.34 -2.14
CA LEU A 56 -2.39 17.20 -2.56
C LEU A 56 -3.14 18.54 -2.59
N ASP A 57 -2.92 19.39 -1.58
CA ASP A 57 -3.52 20.73 -1.55
C ASP A 57 -3.05 21.59 -2.73
N LYS A 58 -1.76 21.50 -3.10
CA LYS A 58 -1.19 22.17 -4.29
C LYS A 58 -1.94 21.78 -5.58
N HIS A 59 -2.43 20.55 -5.67
CA HIS A 59 -3.17 20.03 -6.81
C HIS A 59 -4.69 20.03 -6.61
N GLY A 60 -5.20 20.65 -5.54
CA GLY A 60 -6.63 20.80 -5.26
C GLY A 60 -7.34 19.51 -4.88
N VAL A 61 -6.61 18.50 -4.39
CA VAL A 61 -7.17 17.19 -4.02
C VAL A 61 -7.39 17.11 -2.52
N LYS A 62 -8.63 16.88 -2.09
CA LYS A 62 -8.98 16.58 -0.70
C LYS A 62 -8.89 15.08 -0.44
N PHE A 63 -8.56 14.69 0.79
CA PHE A 63 -8.44 13.28 1.16
C PHE A 63 -8.95 12.98 2.56
N GLU A 64 -9.26 11.70 2.77
CA GLU A 64 -9.41 11.05 4.08
C GLU A 64 -8.45 9.86 4.12
N GLU A 65 -7.71 9.70 5.22
CA GLU A 65 -6.69 8.65 5.33
C GLU A 65 -7.16 7.42 6.12
N PHE A 66 -6.78 6.24 5.65
CA PHE A 66 -7.07 4.94 6.25
C PHE A 66 -5.78 4.13 6.36
N ALA A 67 -5.10 4.24 7.50
CA ALA A 67 -3.83 3.56 7.76
C ALA A 67 -4.06 2.16 8.33
N VAL A 68 -3.42 1.15 7.74
CA VAL A 68 -3.49 -0.26 8.18
C VAL A 68 -2.10 -0.91 8.16
N PRO A 69 -1.87 -2.02 8.91
CA PRO A 69 -0.54 -2.64 9.00
C PRO A 69 0.01 -3.19 7.68
N SER A 70 -0.81 -3.49 6.67
CA SER A 70 -0.33 -4.13 5.44
C SER A 70 -1.17 -3.81 4.21
N GLY A 71 -0.55 -3.90 3.02
CA GLY A 71 -1.21 -3.70 1.74
C GLY A 71 -2.33 -4.73 1.46
N ASN A 72 -2.24 -5.95 1.99
CA ASN A 72 -3.31 -6.91 1.89
C ASN A 72 -4.59 -6.43 2.61
N LEU A 73 -4.45 -5.78 3.76
CA LEU A 73 -5.59 -5.16 4.46
C LEU A 73 -6.13 -3.95 3.69
N THR A 74 -5.26 -3.12 3.10
CA THR A 74 -5.69 -2.02 2.20
C THR A 74 -6.50 -2.58 1.03
N MET A 75 -6.02 -3.63 0.38
CA MET A 75 -6.74 -4.29 -0.72
C MET A 75 -8.11 -4.81 -0.27
N GLN A 76 -8.20 -5.43 0.91
CA GLN A 76 -9.48 -5.91 1.46
C GLN A 76 -10.47 -4.77 1.72
N GLN A 77 -10.01 -3.62 2.26
CA GLN A 77 -10.84 -2.42 2.43
C GLN A 77 -11.36 -1.89 1.09
N MET A 78 -10.54 -1.92 0.04
CA MET A 78 -10.94 -1.50 -1.31
C MET A 78 -11.96 -2.46 -1.93
N VAL A 79 -11.76 -3.77 -1.80
CA VAL A 79 -12.74 -4.78 -2.26
C VAL A 79 -14.09 -4.58 -1.54
N ALA A 80 -14.05 -4.24 -0.25
CA ALA A 80 -15.24 -3.91 0.55
C ALA A 80 -15.79 -2.48 0.29
N ARG A 81 -15.18 -1.70 -0.64
CA ARG A 81 -15.58 -0.30 -0.94
C ARG A 81 -15.50 0.66 0.25
N GLN A 82 -14.69 0.34 1.25
CA GLN A 82 -14.44 1.22 2.41
C GLN A 82 -13.48 2.36 2.06
N VAL A 83 -12.54 2.14 1.14
CA VAL A 83 -11.62 3.14 0.59
C VAL A 83 -11.67 3.13 -0.93
N ASP A 84 -11.35 4.27 -1.56
CA ASP A 84 -11.45 4.48 -3.00
C ASP A 84 -10.15 4.17 -3.72
N MET A 85 -9.04 4.55 -3.11
CA MET A 85 -7.69 4.38 -3.63
C MET A 85 -6.79 3.75 -2.57
N GLY A 86 -5.78 2.99 -2.99
CA GLY A 86 -4.88 2.33 -2.05
C GLY A 86 -3.59 1.86 -2.69
N THR A 87 -2.56 1.68 -1.86
CA THR A 87 -1.24 1.23 -2.29
C THR A 87 -0.92 -0.16 -1.78
N TYR A 88 -0.49 -1.04 -2.67
CA TYR A 88 -0.04 -2.40 -2.33
C TYR A 88 0.69 -3.07 -3.50
N ALA A 89 1.46 -4.12 -3.20
CA ALA A 89 2.31 -4.80 -4.17
C ALA A 89 1.53 -5.71 -5.13
N GLY A 90 2.20 -6.09 -6.23
CA GLY A 90 1.65 -6.82 -7.36
C GLY A 90 0.78 -8.04 -7.04
N PRO A 91 1.22 -9.02 -6.24
CA PRO A 91 0.40 -10.19 -5.92
C PRO A 91 -0.93 -9.84 -5.24
N SER A 92 -0.94 -8.83 -4.33
CA SER A 92 -2.19 -8.34 -3.73
C SER A 92 -3.06 -7.61 -4.74
N PHE A 93 -2.45 -6.89 -5.71
CA PHE A 93 -3.19 -6.24 -6.79
C PHE A 93 -3.91 -7.27 -7.68
N ILE A 94 -3.24 -8.34 -8.09
CA ILE A 94 -3.83 -9.40 -8.90
C ILE A 94 -5.07 -9.99 -8.22
N ILE A 95 -4.96 -10.30 -6.92
CA ILE A 95 -6.07 -10.82 -6.13
C ILE A 95 -7.19 -9.77 -5.99
N GLY A 96 -6.85 -8.50 -5.82
CA GLY A 96 -7.80 -7.39 -5.74
C GLY A 96 -8.58 -7.18 -7.04
N TYR A 97 -7.90 -7.31 -8.19
CA TYR A 97 -8.55 -7.29 -9.50
C TYR A 97 -9.57 -8.44 -9.64
N GLU A 98 -9.17 -9.68 -9.34
CA GLU A 98 -10.09 -10.83 -9.43
C GLU A 98 -11.31 -10.69 -8.51
N LYS A 99 -11.09 -10.26 -7.25
CA LYS A 99 -12.14 -10.24 -6.22
C LYS A 99 -13.01 -8.99 -6.24
N GLY A 100 -12.49 -7.87 -6.70
CA GLY A 100 -13.16 -6.57 -6.59
C GLY A 100 -13.11 -5.72 -7.85
N GLY A 101 -12.53 -6.21 -8.96
CA GLY A 101 -12.37 -5.42 -10.18
C GLY A 101 -11.45 -4.21 -9.99
N LEU A 102 -10.57 -4.23 -8.98
CA LEU A 102 -9.70 -3.09 -8.70
C LEU A 102 -8.73 -2.85 -9.86
N ILE A 103 -8.51 -1.59 -10.22
CA ILE A 103 -7.65 -1.18 -11.34
C ILE A 103 -6.40 -0.47 -10.82
N ALA A 104 -5.29 -0.57 -11.52
CA ALA A 104 -4.09 0.23 -11.25
C ALA A 104 -4.06 1.45 -12.16
N ILE A 105 -3.73 2.62 -11.59
CA ILE A 105 -3.60 3.89 -12.31
C ILE A 105 -2.16 4.34 -12.47
N ALA A 106 -1.23 3.77 -11.71
CA ALA A 106 0.22 3.85 -11.87
C ALA A 106 0.92 2.75 -11.06
N LYS A 107 2.11 2.32 -11.48
CA LYS A 107 3.13 1.76 -10.61
C LYS A 107 3.85 2.96 -9.98
N ILE A 108 4.07 2.94 -8.66
CA ILE A 108 4.57 4.11 -7.91
C ILE A 108 5.93 3.90 -7.25
N GLU A 109 6.29 2.67 -6.91
CA GLU A 109 7.54 2.34 -6.22
C GLU A 109 7.93 0.88 -6.41
N ASN A 110 9.19 0.54 -6.07
CA ASN A 110 9.66 -0.82 -5.83
C ASN A 110 10.14 -0.93 -4.38
N VAL A 111 9.78 -2.02 -3.72
CA VAL A 111 10.06 -2.20 -2.28
C VAL A 111 10.81 -3.49 -1.95
N GLY A 112 11.31 -4.22 -2.95
CA GLY A 112 12.03 -5.47 -2.76
C GLY A 112 13.24 -5.37 -1.83
N LYS A 113 13.95 -4.23 -1.81
CA LYS A 113 15.08 -3.97 -0.89
C LYS A 113 14.65 -3.81 0.57
N THR A 114 13.36 -3.59 0.83
CA THR A 114 12.83 -3.41 2.19
C THR A 114 12.40 -4.71 2.85
N ALA A 115 12.18 -5.78 2.09
CA ALA A 115 11.67 -7.05 2.57
C ALA A 115 12.81 -8.05 2.78
N ARG A 116 12.81 -8.75 3.93
CA ARG A 116 13.85 -9.71 4.30
C ARG A 116 13.30 -10.90 5.07
N VAL A 117 14.03 -12.02 4.97
CA VAL A 117 13.89 -13.14 5.89
C VAL A 117 14.94 -12.92 7.00
N MET A 118 14.47 -12.81 8.24
CA MET A 118 15.29 -12.55 9.41
C MET A 118 15.29 -13.76 10.34
N GLY A 119 16.46 -14.22 10.73
CA GLY A 119 16.63 -15.24 11.76
C GLY A 119 16.93 -14.63 13.13
N ARG A 120 16.47 -15.26 14.21
CA ARG A 120 16.86 -14.87 15.57
C ARG A 120 18.35 -15.09 15.77
N LYS A 121 19.07 -14.03 16.18
CA LYS A 121 20.53 -13.97 16.20
C LYS A 121 21.16 -15.02 17.14
N ASP A 122 20.53 -15.31 18.28
CA ASP A 122 21.01 -16.27 19.26
C ASP A 122 20.94 -17.75 18.78
N LEU A 123 20.25 -18.02 17.68
CA LEU A 123 20.19 -19.34 17.06
C LEU A 123 21.30 -19.59 16.03
N GLY A 124 22.07 -18.57 15.67
CA GLY A 124 23.22 -18.69 14.78
C GLY A 124 22.89 -19.07 13.33
N MET A 125 21.63 -18.94 12.92
CA MET A 125 21.17 -19.21 11.55
C MET A 125 21.84 -18.25 10.56
N LYS A 126 22.22 -18.75 9.38
CA LYS A 126 22.93 -17.96 8.35
C LYS A 126 22.24 -17.98 6.99
N THR A 127 21.39 -18.96 6.73
CA THR A 127 20.72 -19.16 5.45
C THR A 127 19.25 -19.51 5.67
N VAL A 128 18.44 -19.38 4.62
CA VAL A 128 17.03 -19.81 4.65
C VAL A 128 16.89 -21.31 4.91
N ALA A 129 17.84 -22.13 4.47
CA ALA A 129 17.81 -23.58 4.72
C ALA A 129 17.84 -23.92 6.23
N ASP A 130 18.41 -23.05 7.07
CA ASP A 130 18.46 -23.21 8.53
C ASP A 130 17.09 -23.07 9.21
N LEU A 131 16.07 -22.66 8.46
CA LEU A 131 14.67 -22.58 8.92
C LEU A 131 14.01 -23.95 9.07
N LYS A 132 14.64 -25.05 8.62
CA LYS A 132 14.10 -26.40 8.79
C LYS A 132 13.84 -26.71 10.26
N GLY A 133 12.62 -27.11 10.59
CA GLY A 133 12.16 -27.38 11.95
C GLY A 133 11.92 -26.13 12.82
N LYS A 134 12.02 -24.92 12.27
CA LYS A 134 11.87 -23.66 13.00
C LYS A 134 10.45 -23.10 12.91
N LYS A 135 10.12 -22.22 13.86
CA LYS A 135 8.89 -21.43 13.84
C LYS A 135 9.15 -20.11 13.12
N VAL A 136 8.48 -19.91 11.97
CA VAL A 136 8.66 -18.74 11.10
C VAL A 136 7.41 -17.87 11.12
N ALA A 137 7.51 -16.67 11.66
CA ALA A 137 6.44 -15.68 11.57
C ALA A 137 6.32 -15.19 10.12
N ASN A 138 5.12 -15.29 9.57
CA ASN A 138 4.82 -14.86 8.19
C ASN A 138 3.43 -14.26 8.10
N GLN A 139 3.26 -13.22 7.29
CA GLN A 139 1.93 -12.70 6.95
C GLN A 139 1.35 -13.51 5.80
N THR A 140 0.83 -14.69 6.12
CA THR A 140 0.25 -15.63 5.16
C THR A 140 -0.78 -14.97 4.27
N GLY A 141 -0.59 -15.10 2.95
CA GLY A 141 -1.50 -14.53 1.94
C GLY A 141 -1.20 -13.07 1.56
N SER A 142 -0.20 -12.42 2.18
CA SER A 142 0.34 -11.16 1.68
C SER A 142 1.33 -11.40 0.52
N SER A 143 1.73 -10.31 -0.17
CA SER A 143 2.73 -10.38 -1.23
C SER A 143 4.05 -10.96 -0.73
N THR A 144 4.60 -10.46 0.38
CA THR A 144 5.81 -10.99 1.00
C THR A 144 5.65 -12.44 1.43
N GLY A 145 4.52 -12.77 2.07
CA GLY A 145 4.25 -14.12 2.52
C GLY A 145 4.20 -15.14 1.37
N ASN A 146 3.58 -14.76 0.26
CA ASN A 146 3.52 -15.62 -0.93
C ASN A 146 4.91 -15.80 -1.57
N ILE A 147 5.67 -14.71 -1.80
CA ILE A 147 7.02 -14.77 -2.37
C ILE A 147 7.96 -15.59 -1.48
N PHE A 148 7.87 -15.44 -0.16
CA PHE A 148 8.66 -16.28 0.74
C PHE A 148 8.37 -17.76 0.54
N VAL A 149 7.10 -18.17 0.57
CA VAL A 149 6.73 -19.59 0.46
C VAL A 149 6.99 -20.13 -0.93
N ASP A 150 6.57 -19.39 -1.97
CA ASP A 150 6.50 -19.91 -3.33
C ASP A 150 7.86 -19.79 -4.06
N GLN A 151 8.77 -18.88 -3.62
CA GLN A 151 10.05 -18.64 -4.29
C GLN A 151 11.26 -18.84 -3.34
N ILE A 152 11.34 -18.10 -2.23
CA ILE A 152 12.55 -18.04 -1.40
C ILE A 152 12.76 -19.35 -0.65
N ALA A 153 11.76 -19.85 0.06
CA ALA A 153 11.82 -21.12 0.77
C ALA A 153 11.99 -22.30 -0.20
N ALA A 154 11.25 -22.31 -1.31
CA ALA A 154 11.35 -23.33 -2.34
C ALA A 154 12.77 -23.41 -2.95
N LYS A 155 13.40 -22.27 -3.26
CA LYS A 155 14.78 -22.23 -3.77
C LYS A 155 15.79 -22.72 -2.74
N ALA A 156 15.53 -22.56 -1.45
CA ALA A 156 16.33 -23.10 -0.36
C ALA A 156 16.04 -24.59 -0.07
N GLY A 157 15.21 -25.26 -0.87
CA GLY A 157 14.83 -26.67 -0.70
C GLY A 157 13.84 -26.92 0.45
N LEU A 158 13.15 -25.89 0.93
CA LEU A 158 12.14 -25.99 1.98
C LEU A 158 10.74 -26.00 1.38
N HIS A 159 9.93 -26.94 1.84
CA HIS A 159 8.54 -27.11 1.45
C HIS A 159 7.60 -26.98 2.63
N LYS A 160 6.31 -26.96 2.36
CA LYS A 160 5.28 -26.91 3.40
C LYS A 160 5.42 -28.11 4.35
N GLY A 161 5.61 -27.83 5.64
CA GLY A 161 5.85 -28.83 6.68
C GLY A 161 7.31 -28.98 7.09
N ASP A 162 8.28 -28.44 6.32
CA ASP A 162 9.68 -28.42 6.72
C ASP A 162 9.95 -27.38 7.84
N TYR A 163 9.08 -26.38 7.98
CA TYR A 163 9.08 -25.40 9.06
C TYR A 163 7.63 -25.13 9.52
N GLN A 164 7.46 -24.59 10.73
CA GLN A 164 6.16 -24.20 11.26
C GLN A 164 5.87 -22.74 10.91
N GLU A 165 4.98 -22.50 9.97
CA GLU A 165 4.51 -21.15 9.66
C GLU A 165 3.57 -20.62 10.76
N ILE A 166 3.91 -19.49 11.36
CA ILE A 166 3.10 -18.79 12.37
C ILE A 166 2.52 -17.54 11.72
N ARG A 167 1.21 -17.57 11.45
CA ARG A 167 0.51 -16.42 10.85
C ARG A 167 0.49 -15.24 11.82
N MET A 168 1.02 -14.09 11.38
CA MET A 168 1.17 -12.91 12.22
C MET A 168 1.18 -11.63 11.35
N ASN A 169 0.75 -10.50 11.91
CA ASN A 169 0.92 -9.20 11.27
C ASN A 169 2.38 -8.72 11.40
N VAL A 170 2.84 -7.95 10.41
CA VAL A 170 4.24 -7.48 10.35
C VAL A 170 4.69 -6.68 11.59
N ASN A 171 3.80 -5.89 12.18
CA ASN A 171 4.07 -5.06 13.36
C ASN A 171 4.27 -5.88 14.66
N ASP A 172 3.80 -7.13 14.69
CA ASP A 172 3.86 -7.98 15.88
C ASP A 172 5.10 -8.90 15.89
N MET A 173 5.76 -9.07 14.73
CA MET A 173 6.80 -10.08 14.53
C MET A 173 8.09 -9.80 15.32
N VAL A 174 8.50 -8.52 15.48
CA VAL A 174 9.70 -8.17 16.26
C VAL A 174 9.49 -8.54 17.73
N ALA A 175 8.32 -8.22 18.28
CA ALA A 175 7.98 -8.58 19.66
C ALA A 175 7.97 -10.11 19.85
N ALA A 176 7.49 -10.86 18.86
CA ALA A 176 7.50 -12.32 18.86
C ALA A 176 8.92 -12.91 18.83
N LEU A 177 9.86 -12.30 18.06
CA LEU A 177 11.30 -12.65 18.10
C LEU A 177 11.91 -12.40 19.47
N VAL A 178 11.64 -11.23 20.08
CA VAL A 178 12.11 -10.87 21.43
C VAL A 178 11.62 -11.87 22.46
N ALA A 179 10.31 -12.19 22.41
CA ALA A 179 9.68 -13.15 23.30
C ALA A 179 10.08 -14.61 23.03
N LYS A 180 10.86 -14.87 21.97
CA LYS A 180 11.29 -16.22 21.55
C LYS A 180 10.13 -17.16 21.23
N THR A 181 8.97 -16.63 20.89
CA THR A 181 7.79 -17.41 20.45
C THR A 181 7.91 -17.86 19.00
N VAL A 182 8.75 -17.17 18.21
CA VAL A 182 9.18 -17.54 16.86
C VAL A 182 10.70 -17.51 16.75
N ASP A 183 11.24 -18.25 15.78
CA ASP A 183 12.69 -18.38 15.55
C ASP A 183 13.16 -17.50 14.40
N ALA A 184 12.23 -17.14 13.50
CA ALA A 184 12.49 -16.28 12.35
C ALA A 184 11.25 -15.49 11.99
N MET A 185 11.42 -14.44 11.20
CA MET A 185 10.33 -13.64 10.64
C MET A 185 10.58 -13.31 9.17
N VAL A 186 9.50 -13.26 8.40
CA VAL A 186 9.44 -12.71 7.05
C VAL A 186 8.82 -11.33 7.16
N ASN A 187 9.62 -10.28 7.11
CA ASN A 187 9.16 -8.95 7.46
C ASN A 187 9.71 -7.87 6.52
N VAL A 188 9.23 -6.65 6.70
CA VAL A 188 9.57 -5.46 5.93
C VAL A 188 10.16 -4.37 6.82
N GLU A 189 10.73 -3.33 6.21
CA GLU A 189 11.16 -2.15 6.97
C GLU A 189 9.96 -1.39 7.57
N PRO A 190 10.09 -0.79 8.75
CA PRO A 190 11.33 -0.62 9.53
C PRO A 190 11.63 -1.79 10.50
N TYR A 191 10.79 -2.80 10.56
CA TYR A 191 10.88 -3.89 11.56
C TYR A 191 12.17 -4.69 11.44
N ASN A 192 12.67 -4.87 10.21
CA ASN A 192 13.96 -5.53 9.98
C ASN A 192 15.12 -4.72 10.56
N ALA A 193 15.15 -3.41 10.29
CA ALA A 193 16.17 -2.51 10.82
C ALA A 193 16.13 -2.41 12.35
N ILE A 194 14.94 -2.43 12.96
CA ILE A 194 14.77 -2.48 14.42
C ILE A 194 15.37 -3.77 14.98
N ALA A 195 15.04 -4.93 14.42
CA ALA A 195 15.55 -6.21 14.90
C ALA A 195 17.10 -6.32 14.78
N GLU A 196 17.67 -5.73 13.72
CA GLU A 196 19.14 -5.67 13.54
C GLU A 196 19.78 -4.70 14.55
N ALA A 197 19.26 -3.48 14.68
CA ALA A 197 19.79 -2.46 15.59
C ALA A 197 19.75 -2.89 17.06
N ASP A 198 18.69 -3.57 17.46
CA ASP A 198 18.54 -4.12 18.82
C ASP A 198 19.34 -5.43 19.02
N GLY A 199 20.04 -5.92 18.00
CA GLY A 199 20.85 -7.14 18.07
C GLY A 199 20.05 -8.43 18.24
N ILE A 200 18.76 -8.42 17.92
CA ILE A 200 17.82 -9.53 18.11
C ILE A 200 17.83 -10.48 16.89
N GLY A 201 17.91 -9.91 15.69
CA GLY A 201 17.84 -10.63 14.43
C GLY A 201 19.04 -10.37 13.52
N ASN A 202 19.24 -11.27 12.57
CA ASN A 202 20.16 -11.11 11.44
C ASN A 202 19.45 -11.51 10.14
N THR A 203 19.83 -10.86 9.04
CA THR A 203 19.31 -11.17 7.71
C THR A 203 19.79 -12.55 7.26
N LEU A 204 18.87 -13.40 6.82
CA LEU A 204 19.13 -14.68 6.17
C LEU A 204 19.04 -14.58 4.65
N GLU A 205 18.08 -13.74 4.15
CA GLU A 205 17.89 -13.51 2.71
C GLU A 205 17.20 -12.17 2.47
N GLU A 206 17.51 -11.52 1.35
CA GLU A 206 16.85 -10.30 0.87
C GLU A 206 15.93 -10.62 -0.31
N PHE A 207 14.75 -9.99 -0.35
CA PHE A 207 13.76 -10.24 -1.41
C PHE A 207 14.19 -9.70 -2.77
N TYR A 208 15.00 -8.66 -2.82
CA TYR A 208 15.34 -7.94 -4.05
C TYR A 208 15.91 -8.82 -5.17
N SER A 209 16.68 -9.88 -4.81
CA SER A 209 17.22 -10.85 -5.76
C SER A 209 16.16 -11.79 -6.36
N PHE A 210 14.98 -11.86 -5.75
CA PHE A 210 13.85 -12.68 -6.20
C PHE A 210 12.77 -11.81 -6.84
N ASP A 211 12.49 -10.66 -6.23
CA ASP A 211 11.39 -9.81 -6.63
C ASP A 211 11.65 -8.35 -6.26
N LYS A 212 11.52 -7.45 -7.22
CA LYS A 212 11.60 -6.00 -6.98
C LYS A 212 10.39 -5.48 -6.19
N LEU A 213 9.33 -6.25 -6.11
CA LEU A 213 8.08 -5.93 -5.43
C LEU A 213 7.51 -4.56 -5.88
N PRO A 214 7.05 -4.44 -7.13
CA PRO A 214 6.40 -3.22 -7.57
C PRO A 214 5.10 -2.99 -6.80
N VAL A 215 4.91 -1.76 -6.35
CA VAL A 215 3.72 -1.28 -5.66
C VAL A 215 2.90 -0.42 -6.62
N PHE A 216 1.59 -0.65 -6.60
CA PHE A 216 0.65 0.06 -7.45
C PHE A 216 -0.18 1.04 -6.63
N MET A 217 -0.46 2.19 -7.23
CA MET A 217 -1.61 3.00 -6.87
C MET A 217 -2.82 2.36 -7.53
N ALA A 218 -3.60 1.67 -6.73
CA ALA A 218 -4.85 1.04 -7.16
C ALA A 218 -6.05 1.93 -6.84
N ALA A 219 -7.12 1.77 -7.61
CA ALA A 219 -8.36 2.50 -7.43
C ALA A 219 -9.58 1.60 -7.68
N THR A 220 -10.72 1.97 -7.11
CA THR A 220 -12.00 1.38 -7.47
C THR A 220 -12.48 1.97 -8.81
N PRO A 221 -12.97 1.17 -9.77
CA PRO A 221 -13.47 1.68 -11.05
C PRO A 221 -14.52 2.77 -10.87
N GLU A 222 -15.42 2.58 -9.91
CA GLU A 222 -16.51 3.50 -9.63
C GLU A 222 -16.03 4.91 -9.22
N TYR A 223 -14.91 4.99 -8.47
CA TYR A 223 -14.31 6.26 -8.09
C TYR A 223 -13.67 6.95 -9.28
N VAL A 224 -12.89 6.21 -10.07
CA VAL A 224 -12.16 6.72 -11.24
C VAL A 224 -13.12 7.24 -12.30
N ASP A 225 -14.21 6.52 -12.57
CA ASP A 225 -15.20 6.92 -13.57
C ASP A 225 -15.99 8.17 -13.17
N LYS A 226 -16.21 8.37 -11.87
CA LYS A 226 -16.91 9.55 -11.34
C LYS A 226 -16.01 10.77 -11.15
N ASN A 227 -14.71 10.58 -10.91
CA ASN A 227 -13.78 11.64 -10.51
C ASN A 227 -12.49 11.65 -11.39
N PRO A 228 -12.58 11.62 -12.73
CA PRO A 228 -11.42 11.45 -13.60
C PRO A 228 -10.39 12.59 -13.46
N ASP A 229 -10.83 13.83 -13.26
CA ASP A 229 -9.93 14.98 -13.11
C ASP A 229 -9.22 14.96 -11.76
N THR A 230 -9.90 14.54 -10.68
CA THR A 230 -9.28 14.34 -9.37
C THR A 230 -8.20 13.26 -9.43
N VAL A 231 -8.43 12.16 -10.16
CA VAL A 231 -7.43 11.10 -10.37
C VAL A 231 -6.19 11.62 -11.10
N VAL A 232 -6.36 12.46 -12.14
CA VAL A 232 -5.24 13.09 -12.85
C VAL A 232 -4.46 14.02 -11.92
N ASN A 233 -5.14 14.86 -11.15
CA ASN A 233 -4.50 15.78 -10.19
C ASN A 233 -3.78 15.03 -9.06
N TYR A 234 -4.35 13.92 -8.60
CA TYR A 234 -3.73 13.02 -7.63
C TYR A 234 -2.42 12.43 -8.18
N LEU A 235 -2.39 11.99 -9.44
CA LEU A 235 -1.18 11.49 -10.08
C LEU A 235 -0.13 12.60 -10.33
N LYS A 236 -0.54 13.86 -10.59
CA LYS A 236 0.40 15.00 -10.62
C LYS A 236 1.09 15.19 -9.27
N ALA A 237 0.35 15.06 -8.17
CA ALA A 237 0.93 15.11 -6.83
C ALA A 237 1.92 13.95 -6.59
N TRP A 238 1.66 12.73 -7.11
CA TRP A 238 2.59 11.61 -7.06
C TRP A 238 3.88 11.86 -7.85
N LEU A 239 3.81 12.53 -9.01
CA LEU A 239 5.00 12.94 -9.76
C LEU A 239 5.84 13.96 -8.97
N ASP A 240 5.21 14.81 -8.16
CA ASP A 240 5.92 15.70 -7.26
C ASP A 240 6.54 14.94 -6.06
N VAL A 241 5.88 13.88 -5.53
CA VAL A 241 6.48 12.96 -4.54
C VAL A 241 7.77 12.34 -5.08
N GLU A 242 7.74 11.81 -6.31
CA GLU A 242 8.93 11.23 -6.94
C GLU A 242 10.09 12.24 -7.02
N LYS A 243 9.79 13.49 -7.41
CA LYS A 243 10.79 14.58 -7.43
C LYS A 243 11.37 14.87 -6.04
N ASP A 244 10.51 14.94 -5.00
CA ASP A 244 10.94 15.21 -3.63
C ASP A 244 11.80 14.05 -3.09
N PHE A 245 11.44 12.78 -3.31
CA PHE A 245 12.25 11.63 -2.93
C PHE A 245 13.64 11.65 -3.58
N LYS A 246 13.73 12.11 -4.83
CA LYS A 246 14.99 12.21 -5.57
C LYS A 246 15.83 13.40 -5.16
N ASN A 247 15.22 14.59 -5.00
CA ASN A 247 15.94 15.84 -4.86
C ASN A 247 16.00 16.36 -3.41
N GLU A 248 15.05 15.94 -2.55
CA GLU A 248 14.88 16.43 -1.17
C GLU A 248 14.79 15.26 -0.15
N PRO A 249 15.69 14.23 -0.22
CA PRO A 249 15.55 13.01 0.59
C PRO A 249 15.57 13.31 2.10
N LYS A 250 16.28 14.37 2.53
CA LYS A 250 16.31 14.78 3.93
C LYS A 250 14.95 15.31 4.39
N LYS A 251 14.31 16.19 3.62
CA LYS A 251 12.96 16.70 3.90
C LYS A 251 11.94 15.58 3.98
N VAL A 252 12.01 14.63 3.04
CA VAL A 252 11.15 13.45 3.01
C VAL A 252 11.34 12.62 4.28
N ALA A 253 12.59 12.26 4.63
CA ALA A 253 12.90 11.49 5.82
C ALA A 253 12.44 12.19 7.10
N ASP A 254 12.65 13.51 7.22
CA ASP A 254 12.23 14.31 8.38
C ASP A 254 10.71 14.31 8.56
N THR A 255 9.96 14.48 7.47
CA THR A 255 8.49 14.47 7.48
C THR A 255 7.95 13.12 7.93
N ILE A 256 8.47 12.04 7.37
CA ILE A 256 7.99 10.68 7.66
C ILE A 256 8.44 10.22 9.06
N TYR A 257 9.66 10.60 9.50
CA TYR A 257 10.14 10.25 10.83
C TYR A 257 9.24 10.78 11.95
N GLY A 258 8.64 11.97 11.73
CA GLY A 258 7.62 12.51 12.64
C GLY A 258 6.41 11.60 12.82
N PHE A 259 5.98 10.89 11.77
CA PHE A 259 4.91 9.88 11.86
C PHE A 259 5.30 8.74 12.82
N TYR A 260 6.47 8.13 12.61
CA TYR A 260 6.91 7.01 13.45
C TYR A 260 7.07 7.39 14.91
N THR A 261 7.66 8.54 15.19
CA THR A 261 7.82 9.01 16.58
C THR A 261 6.47 9.33 17.23
N SER A 262 5.53 9.90 16.49
CA SER A 262 4.16 10.19 16.98
C SER A 262 3.38 8.90 17.32
N LYS A 263 3.69 7.79 16.67
CA LYS A 263 3.09 6.47 16.93
C LYS A 263 3.83 5.68 18.04
N GLY A 264 4.82 6.30 18.68
CA GLY A 264 5.57 5.70 19.78
C GLY A 264 6.65 4.70 19.36
N TYR A 265 6.97 4.62 18.07
CA TYR A 265 8.10 3.79 17.60
C TYR A 265 9.43 4.39 18.10
N LYS A 266 10.23 3.55 18.75
CA LYS A 266 11.56 3.89 19.26
C LYS A 266 12.61 3.43 18.25
N MET A 267 12.98 4.30 17.35
CA MET A 267 14.01 4.06 16.35
C MET A 267 14.87 5.30 16.23
N SER A 268 16.19 5.14 16.09
CA SER A 268 17.04 6.29 15.80
C SER A 268 16.70 6.86 14.42
N LYS A 269 16.88 8.16 14.26
CA LYS A 269 16.66 8.82 12.96
C LYS A 269 17.58 8.26 11.88
N GLU A 270 18.76 7.81 12.25
CA GLU A 270 19.72 7.17 11.36
C GLU A 270 19.22 5.84 10.84
N THR A 271 18.76 4.93 11.73
CA THR A 271 18.14 3.65 11.36
C THR A 271 16.93 3.86 10.47
N PHE A 272 16.09 4.85 10.81
CA PHE A 272 14.93 5.21 10.00
C PHE A 272 15.31 5.69 8.60
N THR A 273 16.31 6.61 8.51
CA THR A 273 16.77 7.16 7.22
C THR A 273 17.33 6.05 6.32
N ALA A 274 18.08 5.09 6.89
CA ALA A 274 18.55 3.92 6.16
C ALA A 274 17.40 3.03 5.67
N ALA A 275 16.35 2.85 6.47
CA ALA A 275 15.19 2.04 6.11
C ALA A 275 14.37 2.67 4.97
N ILE A 276 14.05 3.97 5.06
CA ILE A 276 13.29 4.67 4.00
C ILE A 276 14.09 4.77 2.71
N GLY A 277 15.40 4.88 2.77
CA GLY A 277 16.29 4.90 1.61
C GLY A 277 16.30 3.61 0.78
N ARG A 278 15.70 2.52 1.29
CA ARG A 278 15.51 1.28 0.54
C ARG A 278 14.21 1.24 -0.28
N VAL A 279 13.35 2.22 -0.13
CA VAL A 279 12.14 2.39 -0.96
C VAL A 279 12.54 3.11 -2.25
N GLU A 280 12.29 2.50 -3.39
CA GLU A 280 12.60 3.07 -4.71
C GLU A 280 11.33 3.68 -5.32
N VAL A 281 11.07 4.97 -5.03
CA VAL A 281 9.94 5.69 -5.63
C VAL A 281 10.21 5.96 -7.10
N GLY A 282 9.24 5.63 -7.96
CA GLY A 282 9.32 5.84 -9.39
C GLY A 282 7.95 5.61 -10.02
N VAL A 283 7.31 6.69 -10.47
CA VAL A 283 5.95 6.70 -11.03
C VAL A 283 5.99 6.41 -12.52
N GLY A 284 5.38 5.31 -12.95
CA GLY A 284 5.45 4.96 -14.38
C GLY A 284 4.81 3.62 -14.72
N TRP A 285 5.00 3.25 -15.98
CA TRP A 285 4.60 1.97 -16.53
C TRP A 285 5.82 1.36 -17.26
N PRO A 286 6.71 0.63 -16.54
CA PRO A 286 7.86 -0.06 -17.17
C PRO A 286 7.41 -1.02 -18.26
N ASP A 287 8.20 -1.15 -19.34
CA ASP A 287 7.85 -1.99 -20.49
C ASP A 287 7.76 -3.49 -20.15
N ASP A 288 8.54 -3.94 -19.17
CA ASP A 288 8.57 -5.33 -18.67
C ASP A 288 7.48 -5.64 -17.64
N LEU A 289 6.69 -4.64 -17.23
CA LEU A 289 5.75 -4.77 -16.09
C LEU A 289 4.64 -5.82 -16.36
N GLU A 290 4.07 -5.85 -17.57
CA GLU A 290 3.01 -6.81 -17.89
C GLU A 290 3.53 -8.25 -17.91
N ALA A 291 4.73 -8.48 -18.43
CA ALA A 291 5.38 -9.79 -18.41
C ALA A 291 5.66 -10.23 -16.97
N TYR A 292 6.20 -9.32 -16.14
CA TYR A 292 6.41 -9.56 -14.71
C TYR A 292 5.09 -9.93 -14.00
N MET A 293 4.03 -9.15 -14.19
CA MET A 293 2.74 -9.37 -13.54
C MET A 293 2.06 -10.67 -14.03
N THR A 294 2.29 -11.06 -15.29
CA THR A 294 1.83 -12.34 -15.82
C THR A 294 2.51 -13.49 -15.08
N GLY A 295 3.84 -13.45 -14.90
CA GLY A 295 4.56 -14.45 -14.11
C GLY A 295 4.05 -14.55 -12.66
N GLN A 296 3.77 -13.43 -12.01
CA GLN A 296 3.18 -13.42 -10.66
C GLN A 296 1.77 -14.04 -10.65
N ALA A 297 0.96 -13.78 -11.67
CA ALA A 297 -0.37 -14.38 -11.81
C ALA A 297 -0.28 -15.91 -12.02
N GLU A 298 0.66 -16.39 -12.82
CA GLU A 298 0.90 -17.81 -13.02
C GLU A 298 1.28 -18.53 -11.72
N GLU A 299 2.16 -17.92 -10.89
CA GLU A 299 2.51 -18.48 -9.59
C GLU A 299 1.30 -18.53 -8.64
N LEU A 300 0.47 -17.49 -8.64
CA LEU A 300 -0.78 -17.49 -7.86
C LEU A 300 -1.77 -18.55 -8.36
N MET A 301 -1.83 -18.82 -9.68
CA MET A 301 -2.65 -19.91 -10.24
C MET A 301 -2.12 -21.28 -9.84
N LYS A 302 -0.81 -21.53 -9.92
CA LYS A 302 -0.17 -22.78 -9.44
C LYS A 302 -0.47 -23.03 -7.96
N ALA A 303 -0.50 -21.95 -7.16
CA ALA A 303 -0.84 -22.03 -5.74
C ALA A 303 -2.36 -22.12 -5.47
N ASN A 304 -3.22 -22.23 -6.49
CA ASN A 304 -4.68 -22.21 -6.41
C ASN A 304 -5.26 -20.95 -5.71
N LYS A 305 -4.58 -19.82 -5.83
CA LYS A 305 -4.98 -18.52 -5.25
C LYS A 305 -5.63 -17.58 -6.28
N LEU A 306 -5.54 -17.92 -7.57
CA LEU A 306 -6.09 -17.17 -8.71
C LEU A 306 -6.71 -18.14 -9.72
N LYS A 307 -7.80 -17.73 -10.38
CA LYS A 307 -8.53 -18.57 -11.35
C LYS A 307 -8.05 -18.38 -12.79
N ALA A 308 -7.67 -17.15 -13.15
CA ALA A 308 -7.24 -16.78 -14.49
C ALA A 308 -6.28 -15.59 -14.45
N ILE A 309 -5.38 -15.49 -15.43
CA ILE A 309 -4.50 -14.31 -15.61
C ILE A 309 -5.39 -13.10 -15.91
N PRO A 310 -5.18 -11.96 -15.24
CA PRO A 310 -5.91 -10.72 -15.52
C PRO A 310 -5.75 -10.23 -16.97
N ASP A 311 -6.80 -9.62 -17.51
CA ASP A 311 -6.70 -8.81 -18.73
C ASP A 311 -6.02 -7.48 -18.37
N TRP A 312 -4.71 -7.37 -18.66
CA TRP A 312 -3.92 -6.19 -18.28
C TRP A 312 -4.40 -4.91 -18.95
N ASN A 313 -5.02 -4.97 -20.14
CA ASN A 313 -5.60 -3.79 -20.78
C ASN A 313 -6.80 -3.23 -19.99
N LYS A 314 -7.48 -4.06 -19.22
CA LYS A 314 -8.56 -3.64 -18.31
C LYS A 314 -8.06 -3.32 -16.92
N ALA A 315 -7.05 -4.08 -16.44
CA ALA A 315 -6.48 -3.91 -15.12
C ALA A 315 -5.63 -2.63 -14.99
N PHE A 316 -4.95 -2.20 -16.06
CA PHE A 316 -4.05 -1.06 -16.07
C PHE A 316 -4.65 0.13 -16.83
N ARG A 317 -5.07 1.16 -16.11
CA ARG A 317 -5.59 2.41 -16.66
C ARG A 317 -4.45 3.41 -16.89
N LYS A 318 -3.64 3.11 -17.92
CA LYS A 318 -2.44 3.90 -18.29
C LYS A 318 -2.76 5.32 -18.76
N ASP A 319 -3.99 5.55 -19.21
CA ASP A 319 -4.48 6.82 -19.74
C ASP A 319 -4.43 7.98 -18.73
N PHE A 320 -4.65 7.71 -17.43
CA PHE A 320 -4.62 8.72 -16.38
C PHE A 320 -3.21 9.28 -16.16
N LEU A 321 -2.21 8.40 -16.04
CA LEU A 321 -0.83 8.86 -15.87
C LEU A 321 -0.34 9.63 -17.11
N LYS A 322 -0.70 9.19 -18.32
CA LYS A 322 -0.38 9.92 -19.55
C LYS A 322 -0.96 11.35 -19.52
N LYS A 323 -2.19 11.53 -19.05
CA LYS A 323 -2.79 12.86 -18.88
C LYS A 323 -2.11 13.68 -17.78
N ALA A 324 -1.65 13.06 -16.70
CA ALA A 324 -0.96 13.75 -15.61
C ALA A 324 0.43 14.24 -16.02
N MET A 325 1.08 13.59 -16.98
CA MET A 325 2.42 13.95 -17.50
C MET A 325 2.36 14.95 -18.65
N ALA A 326 1.20 15.20 -19.26
CA ALA A 326 0.99 16.17 -20.33
C ALA A 326 0.88 17.59 -19.77
#